data_d8d9a1f3131076cae1f1258bfc610b3d
#
_entry.id   d8d9a1f3131076cae1f1258bfc610b3d
#
_cell.length_a   1.000
_cell.length_b   1.000
_cell.length_c   1.000
_cell.angle_alpha   90.00
_cell.angle_beta   90.00
_cell.angle_gamma   90.00
#
_symmetry.space_group_name_H-M   'P 1'
#
loop_
_entity.id
_entity.type
_entity.pdbx_description
1 polymer ?
#
loop_
_entity_poly.entity_id
_entity_poly.type
_entity_poly.pdbx_seq_one_letter_code
_entity_poly.pdbx_strand_id
1 'polypeptide(L)'
;MYLPPGSLPSNPSDSTSPLKTILMWNGLSSWGSVRPGRGEFLKQKCPVSTCALVTDKTQAEAADLVVFKDHFSKPSFQRPSSQLWMIYMLECPLHTQVFPQKGLFNWTATYRSDSTIVAPYESWQYHDQNIKTRHQLKNFAANKTKQVAWFVSNCGAR
;
A
#
# COMPACT_ATOMS: atom_id res chain seq x y z
N MET A 1 10.97 2.93 -4.48
CA MET A 1 12.38 2.70 -4.14
C MET A 1 12.43 1.45 -3.27
N TYR A 2 12.85 0.32 -3.83
CA TYR A 2 13.06 -0.91 -3.06
C TYR A 2 14.32 -0.72 -2.23
N LEU A 3 14.18 -0.62 -0.90
CA LEU A 3 15.33 -0.59 -0.02
C LEU A 3 15.85 -2.02 0.14
N PRO A 4 17.12 -2.30 -0.15
CA PRO A 4 17.68 -3.63 0.01
C PRO A 4 17.68 -4.06 1.49
N PRO A 5 17.53 -5.36 1.79
CA PRO A 5 17.63 -5.86 3.15
C PRO A 5 19.02 -5.54 3.73
N GLY A 6 19.07 -4.79 4.82
CA GLY A 6 20.30 -4.38 5.50
C GLY A 6 20.49 -2.89 5.68
N SER A 7 19.67 -2.02 5.08
CA SER A 7 19.77 -0.56 5.21
C SER A 7 18.80 0.07 6.24
N LEU A 8 18.07 -0.75 6.98
CA LEU A 8 17.23 -0.26 8.07
C LEU A 8 18.07 -0.17 9.36
N PRO A 9 18.02 0.96 10.08
CA PRO A 9 18.67 1.04 11.39
C PRO A 9 18.08 -0.03 12.31
N SER A 10 18.96 -0.77 12.95
CA SER A 10 18.65 -1.77 13.95
C SER A 10 17.80 -1.13 15.06
N ASN A 11 16.56 -1.58 15.19
CA ASN A 11 15.67 -1.50 16.32
C ASN A 11 15.72 -0.20 17.16
N PRO A 12 14.80 0.73 16.97
CA PRO A 12 14.41 1.56 18.08
C PRO A 12 13.33 0.81 18.87
N SER A 13 13.75 0.01 19.84
CA SER A 13 12.92 -0.37 20.98
C SER A 13 12.75 0.86 21.88
N ASP A 14 12.29 1.98 21.32
CA ASP A 14 11.96 3.15 22.10
C ASP A 14 10.47 3.13 22.41
N SER A 15 10.16 2.50 23.53
CA SER A 15 8.81 2.38 24.08
C SER A 15 8.24 3.72 24.61
N THR A 16 8.96 4.81 24.48
CA THR A 16 8.64 6.12 25.06
C THR A 16 8.23 7.19 24.04
N SER A 17 8.52 7.01 22.75
CA SER A 17 8.11 7.96 21.73
C SER A 17 6.62 7.81 21.39
N PRO A 18 5.87 8.91 21.23
CA PRO A 18 4.47 8.83 20.81
C PRO A 18 4.36 8.17 19.43
N LEU A 19 3.32 7.35 19.25
CA LEU A 19 3.07 6.69 17.97
C LEU A 19 2.78 7.71 16.88
N LYS A 20 3.30 7.49 15.69
CA LYS A 20 2.92 8.25 14.50
C LYS A 20 1.50 7.87 14.09
N THR A 21 0.67 8.86 13.89
CA THR A 21 -0.75 8.68 13.58
C THR A 21 -0.98 8.71 12.09
N ILE A 22 -1.58 7.63 11.57
CA ILE A 22 -1.96 7.48 10.16
C ILE A 22 -3.48 7.49 10.06
N LEU A 23 -4.05 8.59 9.56
CA LEU A 23 -5.49 8.69 9.36
C LEU A 23 -5.90 8.08 8.03
N MET A 24 -6.76 7.06 8.09
CA MET A 24 -7.38 6.44 6.93
C MET A 24 -8.64 7.22 6.55
N TRP A 25 -8.51 8.20 5.66
CA TRP A 25 -9.56 9.18 5.33
C TRP A 25 -10.88 8.54 4.87
N ASN A 26 -10.77 7.49 4.06
CA ASN A 26 -11.91 6.75 3.53
C ASN A 26 -12.32 5.57 4.44
N GLY A 27 -11.78 5.49 5.66
CA GLY A 27 -12.02 4.39 6.59
C GLY A 27 -11.23 3.12 6.24
N LEU A 28 -11.58 2.02 6.90
CA LEU A 28 -10.88 0.73 6.76
C LEU A 28 -11.73 -0.37 6.11
N SER A 29 -12.99 -0.10 5.75
CA SER A 29 -13.90 -1.12 5.22
C SER A 29 -13.39 -1.84 3.97
N SER A 30 -12.63 -1.14 3.12
CA SER A 30 -12.03 -1.68 1.90
C SER A 30 -10.61 -2.27 2.10
N TRP A 31 -10.17 -2.44 3.36
CA TRP A 31 -8.85 -2.98 3.72
C TRP A 31 -8.93 -4.37 4.35
N GLY A 32 -10.02 -5.08 4.14
CA GLY A 32 -10.22 -6.44 4.65
C GLY A 32 -10.30 -6.48 6.18
N SER A 33 -9.41 -7.27 6.79
CA SER A 33 -9.39 -7.48 8.25
C SER A 33 -8.59 -6.45 9.03
N VAL A 34 -8.07 -5.41 8.38
CA VAL A 34 -7.28 -4.35 9.03
C VAL A 34 -8.13 -3.62 10.06
N ARG A 35 -7.56 -3.35 11.22
CA ARG A 35 -8.22 -2.67 12.35
C ARG A 35 -7.46 -1.42 12.76
N PRO A 36 -8.13 -0.41 13.37
CA PRO A 36 -7.47 0.74 13.95
C PRO A 36 -6.46 0.35 15.03
N GLY A 37 -5.50 1.23 15.27
CA GLY A 37 -4.45 1.08 16.27
C GLY A 37 -3.14 0.54 15.72
N ARG A 38 -2.24 0.16 16.61
CA ARG A 38 -0.89 -0.35 16.32
C ARG A 38 -0.87 -1.84 15.92
N GLY A 39 -1.95 -2.57 16.23
CA GLY A 39 -1.99 -4.04 16.20
C GLY A 39 -1.60 -4.64 14.84
N GLU A 40 -1.98 -4.00 13.73
CA GLU A 40 -1.68 -4.53 12.40
C GLU A 40 -0.18 -4.49 12.08
N PHE A 41 0.53 -3.44 12.50
CA PHE A 41 1.98 -3.34 12.31
C PHE A 41 2.74 -4.43 13.08
N LEU A 42 2.27 -4.76 14.28
CA LEU A 42 2.85 -5.83 15.10
C LEU A 42 2.55 -7.22 14.51
N LYS A 43 1.30 -7.46 14.10
CA LYS A 43 0.86 -8.70 13.48
C LYS A 43 1.62 -9.02 12.20
N GLN A 44 1.84 -8.01 11.36
CA GLN A 44 2.58 -8.13 10.11
C GLN A 44 4.09 -8.09 10.30
N LYS A 45 4.58 -7.99 11.54
CA LYS A 45 6.01 -7.90 11.87
C LYS A 45 6.71 -6.80 11.08
N CYS A 46 6.06 -5.65 10.94
CA CYS A 46 6.64 -4.52 10.23
C CYS A 46 7.95 -4.07 10.90
N PRO A 47 9.01 -3.81 10.14
CA PRO A 47 10.28 -3.31 10.68
C PRO A 47 10.11 -2.02 11.49
N VAL A 48 9.16 -1.17 11.10
CA VAL A 48 8.72 0.02 11.85
C VAL A 48 7.31 -0.24 12.34
N SER A 49 7.15 -0.33 13.65
CA SER A 49 5.85 -0.60 14.29
C SER A 49 5.40 0.51 15.24
N THR A 50 6.05 1.67 15.18
CA THR A 50 5.74 2.86 15.99
C THR A 50 4.67 3.74 15.35
N CYS A 51 3.70 3.13 14.69
CA CYS A 51 2.58 3.79 14.02
C CYS A 51 1.24 3.26 14.53
N ALA A 52 0.20 4.07 14.43
CA ALA A 52 -1.18 3.68 14.71
C ALA A 52 -2.11 4.15 13.59
N LEU A 53 -2.99 3.25 13.14
CA LEU A 53 -4.07 3.59 12.20
C LEU A 53 -5.24 4.20 12.96
N VAL A 54 -5.78 5.31 12.46
CA VAL A 54 -6.99 5.93 12.99
C VAL A 54 -8.00 6.18 11.85
N THR A 55 -9.29 6.24 12.19
CA THR A 55 -10.36 6.49 11.23
C THR A 55 -11.23 7.68 11.63
N ASP A 56 -11.02 8.20 12.82
CA ASP A 56 -11.75 9.33 13.35
C ASP A 56 -11.23 10.64 12.75
N LYS A 57 -12.04 11.26 11.90
CA LYS A 57 -11.70 12.51 11.20
C LYS A 57 -11.56 13.72 12.13
N THR A 58 -12.02 13.65 13.36
CA THR A 58 -11.78 14.72 14.35
C THR A 58 -10.30 14.84 14.69
N GLN A 59 -9.51 13.78 14.49
CA GLN A 59 -8.07 13.76 14.68
C GLN A 59 -7.28 14.21 13.44
N ALA A 60 -7.96 14.64 12.37
CA ALA A 60 -7.34 14.87 11.07
C ALA A 60 -6.22 15.91 11.10
N GLU A 61 -6.39 17.01 11.82
CA GLU A 61 -5.37 18.07 11.91
C GLU A 61 -4.11 17.62 12.69
N ALA A 62 -4.29 16.70 13.64
CA ALA A 62 -3.20 16.18 14.45
C ALA A 62 -2.49 14.96 13.83
N ALA A 63 -3.04 14.38 12.76
CA ALA A 63 -2.46 13.20 12.13
C ALA A 63 -1.14 13.53 11.42
N ASP A 64 -0.13 12.65 11.56
CA ASP A 64 1.15 12.79 10.86
C ASP A 64 1.01 12.50 9.37
N LEU A 65 0.17 11.51 9.02
CA LEU A 65 -0.13 11.12 7.64
C LEU A 65 -1.63 10.95 7.45
N VAL A 66 -2.16 11.51 6.36
CA VAL A 66 -3.53 11.22 5.89
C VAL A 66 -3.46 10.40 4.61
N VAL A 67 -4.09 9.23 4.64
CA VAL A 67 -4.17 8.30 3.49
C VAL A 67 -5.55 8.38 2.86
N PHE A 68 -5.57 8.75 1.59
CA PHE A 68 -6.75 8.70 0.74
C PHE A 68 -6.70 7.44 -0.11
N LYS A 69 -7.76 6.66 -0.11
CA LYS A 69 -7.84 5.43 -0.90
C LYS A 69 -8.85 5.59 -2.03
N ASP A 70 -8.40 5.34 -3.25
CA ASP A 70 -9.19 5.31 -4.49
C ASP A 70 -9.90 6.63 -4.84
N HIS A 71 -10.29 7.42 -3.85
CA HIS A 71 -11.00 8.67 -4.02
C HIS A 71 -10.48 9.73 -3.05
N PHE A 72 -10.25 10.93 -3.59
CA PHE A 72 -9.90 12.11 -2.81
C PHE A 72 -11.13 13.01 -2.65
N SER A 73 -11.46 13.30 -1.41
CA SER A 73 -12.37 14.39 -1.06
C SER A 73 -11.61 15.41 -0.21
N LYS A 74 -11.65 16.67 -0.64
CA LYS A 74 -10.90 17.74 0.04
C LYS A 74 -11.38 17.87 1.49
N PRO A 75 -10.47 17.75 2.48
CA PRO A 75 -10.79 18.03 3.87
C PRO A 75 -11.25 19.48 4.08
N SER A 76 -12.07 19.70 5.10
CA SER A 76 -12.55 21.03 5.49
C SER A 76 -11.55 21.83 6.34
N PHE A 77 -10.51 21.17 6.86
CA PHE A 77 -9.48 21.81 7.67
C PHE A 77 -8.30 22.32 6.80
N GLN A 78 -7.54 23.27 7.33
CA GLN A 78 -6.30 23.71 6.72
C GLN A 78 -5.20 22.70 7.05
N ARG A 79 -4.58 22.14 6.00
CA ARG A 79 -3.51 21.16 6.16
C ARG A 79 -2.30 21.78 6.88
N PRO A 80 -1.84 21.20 8.01
CA PRO A 80 -0.59 21.60 8.64
C PRO A 80 0.61 21.34 7.72
N SER A 81 1.62 22.21 7.77
CA SER A 81 2.80 22.10 6.91
C SER A 81 3.63 20.83 7.14
N SER A 82 3.58 20.29 8.34
CA SER A 82 4.26 19.03 8.73
C SER A 82 3.50 17.78 8.34
N GLN A 83 2.20 17.90 7.99
CA GLN A 83 1.35 16.76 7.69
C GLN A 83 1.61 16.23 6.27
N LEU A 84 1.75 14.91 6.15
CA LEU A 84 1.88 14.25 4.86
C LEU A 84 0.53 13.77 4.34
N TRP A 85 0.33 13.89 3.03
CA TRP A 85 -0.82 13.33 2.34
C TRP A 85 -0.37 12.28 1.33
N MET A 86 -1.00 11.12 1.36
CA MET A 86 -0.74 10.02 0.44
C MET A 86 -2.02 9.60 -0.25
N ILE A 87 -1.93 9.38 -1.56
CA ILE A 87 -2.98 8.69 -2.33
C ILE A 87 -2.58 7.24 -2.56
N TYR A 88 -3.46 6.31 -2.15
CA TYR A 88 -3.37 4.90 -2.50
C TYR A 88 -4.40 4.59 -3.58
N MET A 89 -3.94 4.12 -4.73
CA MET A 89 -4.80 3.90 -5.89
C MET A 89 -4.28 2.76 -6.75
N LEU A 90 -5.15 1.80 -7.03
CA LEU A 90 -4.84 0.65 -7.88
C LEU A 90 -5.63 0.64 -9.19
N GLU A 91 -6.61 1.51 -9.35
CA GLU A 91 -7.42 1.58 -10.56
C GLU A 91 -6.65 2.08 -11.79
N CYS A 92 -7.11 1.68 -12.97
CA CYS A 92 -6.55 2.16 -14.23
C CYS A 92 -6.85 3.67 -14.42
N PRO A 93 -6.10 4.36 -15.31
CA PRO A 93 -6.29 5.80 -15.53
C PRO A 93 -7.70 6.21 -15.95
N LEU A 94 -8.44 5.33 -16.64
CA LEU A 94 -9.83 5.61 -17.07
C LEU A 94 -10.81 5.65 -15.89
N HIS A 95 -10.52 4.93 -14.81
CA HIS A 95 -11.36 4.86 -13.61
C HIS A 95 -10.77 5.67 -12.45
N THR A 96 -9.71 6.40 -12.71
CA THR A 96 -9.04 7.23 -11.71
C THR A 96 -9.59 8.64 -11.73
N GLN A 97 -9.85 9.21 -10.56
CA GLN A 97 -10.24 10.59 -10.39
C GLN A 97 -9.14 11.53 -10.94
N VAL A 98 -9.55 12.54 -11.70
CA VAL A 98 -8.65 13.62 -12.12
C VAL A 98 -8.42 14.57 -10.93
N PHE A 99 -7.17 14.81 -10.59
CA PHE A 99 -6.81 15.73 -9.50
C PHE A 99 -6.54 17.12 -10.07
N PRO A 100 -7.22 18.16 -9.54
CA PRO A 100 -7.13 19.53 -10.10
C PRO A 100 -5.79 20.22 -9.83
N GLN A 101 -5.02 19.74 -8.85
CA GLN A 101 -3.76 20.34 -8.43
C GLN A 101 -2.59 19.36 -8.53
N LYS A 102 -1.54 19.78 -9.23
CA LYS A 102 -0.24 19.09 -9.16
C LYS A 102 0.36 19.29 -7.75
N GLY A 103 1.00 18.25 -7.21
CA GLY A 103 1.65 18.33 -5.91
C GLY A 103 0.69 18.31 -4.70
N LEU A 104 -0.57 17.92 -4.91
CA LEU A 104 -1.55 17.76 -3.83
C LEU A 104 -1.11 16.73 -2.80
N PHE A 105 -0.53 15.64 -3.26
CA PHE A 105 -0.02 14.57 -2.42
C PHE A 105 1.51 14.61 -2.34
N ASN A 106 2.04 14.29 -1.17
CA ASN A 106 3.47 14.09 -0.97
C ASN A 106 3.91 12.73 -1.49
N TRP A 107 3.04 11.72 -1.30
CA TRP A 107 3.32 10.34 -1.65
C TRP A 107 2.20 9.73 -2.48
N THR A 108 2.62 8.86 -3.38
CA THR A 108 1.72 8.00 -4.15
C THR A 108 2.01 6.54 -3.83
N ALA A 109 0.97 5.75 -3.63
CA ALA A 109 1.06 4.30 -3.49
C ALA A 109 0.18 3.67 -4.56
N THR A 110 0.78 3.20 -5.64
CA THR A 110 0.08 2.64 -6.80
C THR A 110 0.84 1.45 -7.39
N TYR A 111 0.24 0.76 -8.36
CA TYR A 111 0.92 -0.32 -9.10
C TYR A 111 2.07 0.17 -10.00
N ARG A 112 2.15 1.47 -10.27
CA ARG A 112 3.17 2.03 -11.15
C ARG A 112 4.55 1.99 -10.50
N SER A 113 5.56 1.69 -11.32
CA SER A 113 6.96 1.63 -10.87
C SER A 113 7.56 2.97 -10.46
N ASP A 114 6.94 4.08 -10.90
CA ASP A 114 7.35 5.44 -10.56
C ASP A 114 6.62 6.02 -9.33
N SER A 115 5.81 5.22 -8.65
CA SER A 115 5.17 5.62 -7.40
C SER A 115 6.17 5.70 -6.26
N THR A 116 5.88 6.53 -5.25
CA THR A 116 6.67 6.60 -4.02
C THR A 116 6.71 5.25 -3.31
N ILE A 117 5.55 4.58 -3.26
CA ILE A 117 5.41 3.20 -2.78
C ILE A 117 4.83 2.38 -3.92
N VAL A 118 5.59 1.43 -4.42
CA VAL A 118 5.11 0.54 -5.49
C VAL A 118 4.30 -0.58 -4.85
N ALA A 119 3.00 -0.60 -5.14
CA ALA A 119 2.02 -1.56 -4.63
C ALA A 119 1.38 -2.33 -5.80
N PRO A 120 2.10 -3.26 -6.43
CA PRO A 120 1.59 -4.01 -7.57
C PRO A 120 0.46 -4.96 -7.14
N TYR A 121 -0.46 -5.26 -8.05
CA TYR A 121 -1.48 -6.28 -7.84
C TYR A 121 -0.87 -7.65 -7.58
N GLU A 122 0.20 -7.94 -8.30
CA GLU A 122 0.92 -9.19 -8.22
C GLU A 122 2.42 -8.93 -8.29
N SER A 123 3.19 -9.78 -7.63
CA SER A 123 4.64 -9.78 -7.75
C SER A 123 5.13 -11.22 -7.90
N TRP A 124 6.07 -11.40 -8.83
CA TRP A 124 6.70 -12.70 -8.97
C TRP A 124 7.71 -12.91 -7.85
N GLN A 125 7.66 -14.07 -7.23
CA GLN A 125 8.65 -14.48 -6.23
C GLN A 125 8.87 -15.99 -6.29
N TYR A 126 10.05 -16.44 -5.87
CA TYR A 126 10.28 -17.86 -5.68
C TYR A 126 9.48 -18.37 -4.47
N HIS A 127 8.82 -19.50 -4.63
CA HIS A 127 8.13 -20.19 -3.54
C HIS A 127 9.09 -20.54 -2.41
N ASP A 128 10.25 -21.08 -2.78
CA ASP A 128 11.38 -21.32 -1.90
C ASP A 128 12.45 -20.26 -2.16
N GLN A 129 12.73 -19.43 -1.17
CA GLN A 129 13.72 -18.36 -1.28
C GLN A 129 15.17 -18.86 -1.43
N ASN A 130 15.42 -20.14 -1.15
CA ASN A 130 16.71 -20.77 -1.37
C ASN A 130 16.93 -21.15 -2.84
N ILE A 131 15.86 -21.28 -3.62
CA ILE A 131 15.95 -21.56 -5.07
C ILE A 131 16.34 -20.26 -5.80
N LYS A 132 17.53 -20.25 -6.37
CA LYS A 132 18.08 -19.09 -7.07
C LYS A 132 18.12 -19.26 -8.58
N THR A 133 17.58 -20.35 -9.11
CA THR A 133 17.64 -20.67 -10.54
C THR A 133 16.24 -20.73 -11.14
N ARG A 134 16.11 -20.37 -12.44
CA ARG A 134 14.86 -20.54 -13.19
C ARG A 134 14.67 -21.96 -13.68
N HIS A 135 15.66 -22.82 -13.55
CA HIS A 135 15.59 -24.18 -14.01
C HIS A 135 14.63 -24.98 -13.14
N GLN A 136 13.69 -25.64 -13.78
CA GLN A 136 12.70 -26.47 -13.10
C GLN A 136 12.85 -27.94 -13.58
N LEU A 137 12.89 -28.87 -12.63
CA LEU A 137 12.94 -30.29 -12.94
C LEU A 137 11.63 -30.79 -13.54
N LYS A 138 10.50 -30.19 -13.13
CA LYS A 138 9.17 -30.53 -13.64
C LYS A 138 8.85 -29.71 -14.87
N ASN A 139 8.50 -30.40 -15.97
CA ASN A 139 7.94 -29.76 -17.16
C ASN A 139 6.45 -29.46 -16.93
N PHE A 140 6.10 -28.23 -16.57
CA PHE A 140 4.71 -27.81 -16.35
C PHE A 140 3.91 -27.68 -17.66
N ALA A 141 4.56 -27.69 -18.82
CA ALA A 141 3.90 -27.68 -20.13
C ALA A 141 3.58 -29.10 -20.62
N ALA A 142 4.11 -30.15 -20.00
CA ALA A 142 3.86 -31.52 -20.39
C ALA A 142 2.35 -31.83 -20.42
N ASN A 143 1.90 -32.48 -21.49
CA ASN A 143 0.49 -32.87 -21.71
C ASN A 143 -0.50 -31.69 -21.79
N LYS A 144 -0.03 -30.45 -21.96
CA LYS A 144 -0.91 -29.30 -22.23
C LYS A 144 -1.24 -29.24 -23.71
N THR A 145 -2.52 -29.22 -24.04
CA THR A 145 -3.01 -29.13 -25.41
C THR A 145 -3.47 -27.73 -25.80
N LYS A 146 -3.57 -26.83 -24.81
CA LYS A 146 -3.96 -25.42 -25.00
C LYS A 146 -2.79 -24.52 -24.64
N GLN A 147 -2.54 -23.50 -25.43
CA GLN A 147 -1.44 -22.56 -25.23
C GLN A 147 -1.72 -21.49 -24.19
N VAL A 148 -3.00 -21.16 -23.99
CA VAL A 148 -3.45 -20.09 -23.12
C VAL A 148 -4.59 -20.57 -22.23
N ALA A 149 -4.55 -20.21 -20.96
CA ALA A 149 -5.69 -20.25 -20.04
C ALA A 149 -5.85 -18.86 -19.45
N TRP A 150 -7.08 -18.35 -19.48
CA TRP A 150 -7.43 -17.05 -18.93
C TRP A 150 -8.64 -17.17 -18.03
N PHE A 151 -8.49 -16.73 -16.79
CA PHE A 151 -9.54 -16.65 -15.80
C PHE A 151 -9.98 -15.20 -15.67
N VAL A 152 -11.23 -14.91 -15.93
CA VAL A 152 -11.77 -13.55 -15.86
C VAL A 152 -13.12 -13.59 -15.17
N SER A 153 -13.34 -12.70 -14.21
CA SER A 153 -14.61 -12.54 -13.50
C SER A 153 -15.49 -11.44 -14.15
N ASN A 154 -14.89 -10.43 -14.76
CA ASN A 154 -15.61 -9.35 -15.43
C ASN A 154 -15.74 -9.62 -16.93
N CYS A 155 -16.82 -10.34 -17.30
CA CYS A 155 -17.11 -10.64 -18.71
C CYS A 155 -17.78 -9.48 -19.47
N GLY A 156 -18.15 -8.40 -18.79
CA GLY A 156 -18.76 -7.20 -19.37
C GLY A 156 -17.80 -6.06 -19.66
N ALA A 157 -16.52 -6.21 -19.39
CA ALA A 157 -15.52 -5.20 -19.71
C ALA A 157 -15.43 -5.00 -21.23
N ARG A 158 -15.58 -3.76 -21.69
CA ARG A 158 -15.46 -3.34 -23.10
C ARG A 158 -14.26 -2.44 -23.26
#